data_e3236288c018f1f0dd4d1d53ec14cbe1
#
_entry.id   e3236288c018f1f0dd4d1d53ec14cbe1
#
_cell.length_a   1.000
_cell.length_b   1.000
_cell.length_c   1.000
_cell.angle_alpha   90.00
_cell.angle_beta   90.00
_cell.angle_gamma   90.00
#
_symmetry.space_group_name_H-M   'P 1'
#
loop_
_entity.id
_entity.type
_entity.pdbx_description
1 polymer ?
#
loop_
_entity_poly.entity_id
_entity_poly.type
_entity_poly.pdbx_seq_one_letter_code
_entity_poly.pdbx_strand_id
1 'polypeptide(L)'
;MQRFFEANPDYFRIVNGEGPRPDEARTEFTDLPPAGMPYRKMSLLGFYDDAGTLIAVATIVADFIVEHVWHIGLFIVATALHGSGVAASLYALLERSMIDQGARWLRLGVVQGSTRAERFWQRCGYVQVRERGPVAMGQKSNLLRVMAKPLAGGTIAEYLALVERDRPGSP
;
A
#
# COMPACT_ATOMS: atom_id res chain seq x y z
N MET A 1 -15.71 -8.36 3.24
CA MET A 1 -14.62 -7.42 3.58
C MET A 1 -14.80 -6.81 4.96
N GLN A 2 -15.94 -6.22 5.35
CA GLN A 2 -16.11 -5.61 6.69
C GLN A 2 -15.77 -6.58 7.84
N ARG A 3 -16.33 -7.80 7.83
CA ARG A 3 -15.97 -8.84 8.82
C ARG A 3 -14.47 -9.18 8.84
N PHE A 4 -13.81 -9.13 7.69
CA PHE A 4 -12.36 -9.34 7.61
C PHE A 4 -11.60 -8.21 8.32
N PHE A 5 -11.99 -6.96 8.14
CA PHE A 5 -11.40 -5.82 8.84
C PHE A 5 -11.62 -5.91 10.34
N GLU A 6 -12.83 -6.23 10.78
CA GLU A 6 -13.18 -6.40 12.21
C GLU A 6 -12.38 -7.53 12.88
N ALA A 7 -12.12 -8.62 12.15
CA ALA A 7 -11.29 -9.72 12.63
C ALA A 7 -9.78 -9.40 12.61
N ASN A 8 -9.35 -8.35 11.89
CA ASN A 8 -7.95 -7.97 11.71
C ASN A 8 -7.71 -6.47 12.03
N PRO A 9 -8.02 -6.02 13.25
CA PRO A 9 -8.08 -4.58 13.59
C PRO A 9 -6.72 -3.91 13.74
N ASP A 10 -5.61 -4.65 13.78
CA ASP A 10 -4.29 -4.12 14.10
C ASP A 10 -3.81 -3.04 13.13
N TYR A 11 -4.09 -3.22 11.83
CA TYR A 11 -3.77 -2.21 10.84
C TYR A 11 -4.44 -0.86 11.18
N PHE A 12 -5.74 -0.88 11.44
CA PHE A 12 -6.53 0.33 11.73
C PHE A 12 -6.08 0.99 13.03
N ARG A 13 -5.80 0.21 14.08
CA ARG A 13 -5.26 0.73 15.35
C ARG A 13 -3.90 1.41 15.19
N ILE A 14 -3.04 0.87 14.32
CA ILE A 14 -1.74 1.46 14.03
C ILE A 14 -1.90 2.75 13.24
N VAL A 15 -2.70 2.73 12.19
CA VAL A 15 -2.87 3.83 11.24
C VAL A 15 -3.81 4.90 11.79
N ASN A 16 -5.00 4.51 12.25
CA ASN A 16 -6.07 5.43 12.63
C ASN A 16 -6.15 5.69 14.15
N GLY A 17 -5.49 4.87 14.99
CA GLY A 17 -5.58 4.96 16.45
C GLY A 17 -6.77 4.24 17.06
N GLU A 18 -7.64 3.68 16.24
CA GLU A 18 -8.86 2.98 16.61
C GLU A 18 -9.06 1.74 15.73
N GLY A 19 -10.03 0.89 16.06
CA GLY A 19 -10.42 -0.23 15.21
C GLY A 19 -11.09 0.23 13.92
N PRO A 20 -11.38 -0.71 12.98
CA PRO A 20 -12.10 -0.37 11.77
C PRO A 20 -13.50 0.17 12.10
N ARG A 21 -13.91 1.19 11.39
CA ARG A 21 -15.26 1.78 11.51
C ARG A 21 -16.31 0.80 10.96
N PRO A 22 -17.58 0.92 11.34
CA PRO A 22 -18.66 0.04 10.84
C PRO A 22 -18.83 0.10 9.32
N ASP A 23 -18.41 1.18 8.68
CA ASP A 23 -18.48 1.42 7.23
C ASP A 23 -17.12 1.38 6.52
N GLU A 24 -16.06 0.90 7.19
CA GLU A 24 -14.69 0.89 6.67
C GLU A 24 -14.58 0.22 5.30
N ALA A 25 -15.24 -0.94 5.15
CA ALA A 25 -15.25 -1.63 3.87
C ALA A 25 -15.93 -0.82 2.77
N ARG A 26 -17.01 -0.11 3.08
CA ARG A 26 -17.70 0.77 2.11
C ARG A 26 -16.78 1.92 1.72
N THR A 27 -16.16 2.55 2.69
CA THR A 27 -15.21 3.64 2.47
C THR A 27 -14.09 3.21 1.54
N GLU A 28 -13.48 2.03 1.77
CA GLU A 28 -12.43 1.50 0.89
C GLU A 28 -12.90 1.27 -0.56
N PHE A 29 -14.18 1.00 -0.79
CA PHE A 29 -14.75 0.89 -2.14
C PHE A 29 -15.01 2.24 -2.80
N THR A 30 -15.28 3.28 -2.03
CA THR A 30 -15.73 4.59 -2.54
C THR A 30 -14.64 5.65 -2.53
N ASP A 31 -13.64 5.52 -1.66
CA ASP A 31 -12.55 6.46 -1.57
C ASP A 31 -11.69 6.43 -2.84
N LEU A 32 -11.43 7.61 -3.35
CA LEU A 32 -10.59 7.82 -4.52
C LEU A 32 -9.24 8.39 -4.09
N PRO A 33 -8.21 8.24 -4.91
CA PRO A 33 -6.96 8.96 -4.71
C PRO A 33 -7.19 10.45 -4.54
N PRO A 34 -6.37 11.17 -3.76
CA PRO A 34 -6.56 12.58 -3.49
C PRO A 34 -6.71 13.42 -4.76
N ALA A 35 -7.58 14.43 -4.70
CA ALA A 35 -7.78 15.35 -5.82
C ALA A 35 -6.43 15.95 -6.31
N GLY A 36 -6.27 16.07 -7.61
CA GLY A 36 -5.04 16.54 -8.24
C GLY A 36 -3.93 15.48 -8.39
N MET A 37 -4.20 14.23 -8.03
CA MET A 37 -3.30 13.11 -8.33
C MET A 37 -3.87 12.28 -9.48
N PRO A 38 -3.35 12.41 -10.71
CA PRO A 38 -3.82 11.62 -11.84
C PRO A 38 -3.56 10.13 -11.62
N TYR A 39 -4.45 9.30 -12.11
CA TYR A 39 -4.30 7.85 -12.13
C TYR A 39 -5.17 7.27 -13.24
N ARG A 40 -4.84 6.08 -13.73
CA ARG A 40 -5.60 5.42 -14.78
C ARG A 40 -6.74 4.55 -14.23
N LYS A 41 -6.44 3.76 -13.18
CA LYS A 41 -7.39 2.80 -12.62
C LYS A 41 -7.06 2.51 -11.16
N MET A 42 -8.09 2.39 -10.34
CA MET A 42 -8.01 1.83 -9.00
C MET A 42 -8.67 0.46 -8.97
N SER A 43 -8.09 -0.48 -8.24
CA SER A 43 -8.60 -1.85 -8.10
C SER A 43 -8.51 -2.28 -6.65
N LEU A 44 -9.61 -2.81 -6.14
CA LEU A 44 -9.68 -3.46 -4.84
C LEU A 44 -9.70 -4.97 -5.06
N LEU A 45 -8.77 -5.69 -4.45
CA LEU A 45 -8.52 -7.11 -4.64
C LEU A 45 -8.72 -7.87 -3.33
N GLY A 46 -9.40 -9.00 -3.39
CA GLY A 46 -9.51 -9.97 -2.29
C GLY A 46 -8.72 -11.23 -2.63
N PHE A 47 -7.97 -11.74 -1.66
CA PHE A 47 -7.29 -13.03 -1.75
C PHE A 47 -8.02 -14.04 -0.87
N TYR A 48 -8.29 -15.21 -1.41
CA TYR A 48 -9.04 -16.27 -0.74
C TYR A 48 -8.18 -17.52 -0.62
N ASP A 49 -8.36 -18.25 0.47
CA ASP A 49 -7.79 -19.59 0.60
C ASP A 49 -8.64 -20.65 -0.15
N ASP A 50 -8.18 -21.89 -0.13
CA ASP A 50 -8.85 -23.00 -0.81
C ASP A 50 -10.25 -23.30 -0.22
N ALA A 51 -10.54 -22.85 0.99
CA ALA A 51 -11.85 -22.95 1.63
C ALA A 51 -12.78 -21.77 1.28
N GLY A 52 -12.31 -20.81 0.47
CA GLY A 52 -13.07 -19.61 0.10
C GLY A 52 -13.11 -18.55 1.19
N THR A 53 -12.20 -18.62 2.19
CA THR A 53 -12.09 -17.61 3.24
C THR A 53 -11.23 -16.44 2.75
N LEU A 54 -11.69 -15.20 2.93
CA LEU A 54 -10.91 -14.01 2.63
C LEU A 54 -9.74 -13.89 3.60
N ILE A 55 -8.50 -13.99 3.08
CA ILE A 55 -7.27 -13.99 3.86
C ILE A 55 -6.41 -12.74 3.68
N ALA A 56 -6.65 -11.96 2.62
CA ALA A 56 -6.00 -10.67 2.43
C ALA A 56 -6.80 -9.75 1.52
N VAL A 57 -6.56 -8.44 1.65
CA VAL A 57 -7.14 -7.39 0.80
C VAL A 57 -6.02 -6.45 0.35
N ALA A 58 -6.07 -6.01 -0.92
CA ALA A 58 -5.16 -5.01 -1.45
C ALA A 58 -5.90 -3.98 -2.29
N THR A 59 -5.52 -2.70 -2.15
CA THR A 59 -5.94 -1.62 -3.06
C THR A 59 -4.75 -1.18 -3.90
N ILE A 60 -4.91 -1.20 -5.21
CA ILE A 60 -3.87 -0.88 -6.19
C ILE A 60 -4.37 0.25 -7.08
N VAL A 61 -3.50 1.23 -7.30
CA VAL A 61 -3.74 2.36 -8.20
C VAL A 61 -2.72 2.34 -9.33
N ALA A 62 -3.18 2.08 -10.54
CA ALA A 62 -2.35 2.02 -11.75
C ALA A 62 -2.07 3.42 -12.30
N ASP A 63 -0.85 3.64 -12.78
CA ASP A 63 -0.39 4.91 -13.36
C ASP A 63 -0.66 6.10 -12.42
N PHE A 64 -0.29 5.92 -11.15
CA PHE A 64 -0.52 6.89 -10.09
C PHE A 64 0.52 8.02 -10.16
N ILE A 65 0.06 9.24 -10.37
CA ILE A 65 0.83 10.47 -10.58
C ILE A 65 1.42 10.53 -12.00
N VAL A 66 2.09 9.47 -12.43
CA VAL A 66 2.67 9.34 -13.78
C VAL A 66 2.49 7.92 -14.30
N GLU A 67 2.54 7.77 -15.61
CA GLU A 67 2.44 6.47 -16.30
C GLU A 67 3.52 5.49 -15.80
N HIS A 68 3.16 4.20 -15.70
CA HIS A 68 4.02 3.11 -15.24
C HIS A 68 4.40 3.15 -13.74
N VAL A 69 3.99 4.15 -12.97
CA VAL A 69 4.10 4.16 -11.50
C VAL A 69 2.81 3.63 -10.90
N TRP A 70 2.91 2.53 -10.17
CA TRP A 70 1.76 1.92 -9.52
C TRP A 70 1.84 2.06 -8.01
N HIS A 71 0.72 2.37 -7.38
CA HIS A 71 0.65 2.61 -5.95
C HIS A 71 -0.13 1.52 -5.24
N ILE A 72 0.45 0.99 -4.16
CA ILE A 72 -0.24 0.12 -3.22
C ILE A 72 -0.81 1.00 -2.11
N GLY A 73 -2.13 1.23 -2.16
CA GLY A 73 -2.83 2.05 -1.16
C GLY A 73 -3.09 1.26 0.12
N LEU A 74 -3.45 -0.02 -0.01
CA LEU A 74 -3.74 -0.92 1.08
C LEU A 74 -3.15 -2.30 0.81
N PHE A 75 -2.63 -2.97 1.84
CA PHE A 75 -2.32 -4.39 1.82
C PHE A 75 -2.43 -4.94 3.24
N ILE A 76 -3.54 -5.62 3.53
CA ILE A 76 -3.82 -6.25 4.82
C ILE A 76 -3.90 -7.75 4.63
N VAL A 77 -3.13 -8.50 5.39
CA VAL A 77 -3.17 -9.97 5.48
C VAL A 77 -3.71 -10.35 6.85
N ALA A 78 -4.52 -11.40 6.90
CA ALA A 78 -5.11 -11.88 8.14
C ALA A 78 -4.05 -12.07 9.23
N THR A 79 -4.31 -11.54 10.41
CA THR A 79 -3.36 -11.50 11.54
C THR A 79 -2.88 -12.90 11.91
N ALA A 80 -3.76 -13.91 11.82
CA ALA A 80 -3.44 -15.31 12.08
C ALA A 80 -2.36 -15.89 11.12
N LEU A 81 -2.16 -15.27 9.95
CA LEU A 81 -1.17 -15.68 8.95
C LEU A 81 0.14 -14.89 9.03
N HIS A 82 0.27 -13.99 9.99
CA HIS A 82 1.51 -13.25 10.17
C HIS A 82 2.66 -14.19 10.59
N GLY A 83 3.83 -14.01 9.97
CA GLY A 83 5.01 -14.85 10.25
C GLY A 83 5.05 -16.18 9.49
N SER A 84 3.97 -16.59 8.81
CA SER A 84 3.92 -17.86 8.06
C SER A 84 4.54 -17.80 6.64
N GLY A 85 4.92 -16.61 6.17
CA GLY A 85 5.38 -16.42 4.78
C GLY A 85 4.27 -16.07 3.79
N VAL A 86 3.00 -16.29 4.12
CA VAL A 86 1.83 -16.04 3.24
C VAL A 86 1.81 -14.62 2.69
N ALA A 87 2.09 -13.61 3.52
CA ALA A 87 2.13 -12.22 3.07
C ALA A 87 3.15 -12.00 1.93
N ALA A 88 4.33 -12.63 2.00
CA ALA A 88 5.35 -12.54 0.97
C ALA A 88 4.91 -13.23 -0.33
N SER A 89 4.27 -14.39 -0.22
CA SER A 89 3.75 -15.14 -1.38
C SER A 89 2.63 -14.37 -2.08
N LEU A 90 1.67 -13.82 -1.32
CA LEU A 90 0.58 -13.01 -1.88
C LEU A 90 1.10 -11.73 -2.53
N TYR A 91 2.07 -11.07 -1.89
CA TYR A 91 2.71 -9.89 -2.47
C TYR A 91 3.45 -10.22 -3.78
N ALA A 92 4.16 -11.36 -3.85
CA ALA A 92 4.86 -11.77 -5.07
C ALA A 92 3.88 -11.99 -6.25
N LEU A 93 2.71 -12.59 -6.00
CA LEU A 93 1.64 -12.72 -6.99
C LEU A 93 1.12 -11.35 -7.45
N LEU A 94 0.88 -10.45 -6.49
CA LEU A 94 0.42 -9.10 -6.77
C LEU A 94 1.45 -8.31 -7.58
N GLU A 95 2.72 -8.35 -7.19
CA GLU A 95 3.82 -7.71 -7.91
C GLU A 95 3.92 -8.22 -9.35
N ARG A 96 3.87 -9.53 -9.54
CA ARG A 96 3.90 -10.14 -10.86
C ARG A 96 2.75 -9.63 -11.73
N SER A 97 1.53 -9.60 -11.19
CA SER A 97 0.37 -9.07 -11.90
C SER A 97 0.53 -7.60 -12.29
N MET A 98 1.13 -6.77 -11.44
CA MET A 98 1.39 -5.37 -11.75
C MET A 98 2.46 -5.22 -12.85
N ILE A 99 3.52 -6.02 -12.81
CA ILE A 99 4.56 -6.09 -13.86
C ILE A 99 3.94 -6.46 -15.20
N ASP A 100 3.16 -7.54 -15.24
CA ASP A 100 2.52 -8.04 -16.45
C ASP A 100 1.55 -7.02 -17.07
N GLN A 101 1.04 -6.08 -16.27
CA GLN A 101 0.19 -4.97 -16.69
C GLN A 101 0.95 -3.65 -16.96
N GLY A 102 2.27 -3.66 -16.96
CA GLY A 102 3.11 -2.54 -17.38
C GLY A 102 3.67 -1.66 -16.28
N ALA A 103 3.59 -2.08 -15.00
CA ALA A 103 4.26 -1.35 -13.92
C ALA A 103 5.79 -1.39 -14.09
N ARG A 104 6.45 -0.24 -13.96
CA ARG A 104 7.91 -0.11 -13.93
C ARG A 104 8.42 0.34 -12.57
N TRP A 105 7.60 0.98 -11.79
CA TRP A 105 7.87 1.36 -10.41
C TRP A 105 6.66 1.09 -9.55
N LEU A 106 6.91 0.60 -8.34
CA LEU A 106 5.90 0.46 -7.31
C LEU A 106 6.15 1.51 -6.22
N ARG A 107 5.08 2.07 -5.71
CA ARG A 107 5.07 3.10 -4.67
C ARG A 107 4.12 2.70 -3.56
N LEU A 108 4.44 3.07 -2.31
CA LEU A 108 3.52 2.97 -1.18
C LEU A 108 3.87 3.98 -0.09
N GLY A 109 2.98 4.13 0.89
CA GLY A 109 3.23 4.86 2.12
C GLY A 109 3.16 3.93 3.32
N VAL A 110 4.11 4.04 4.25
CA VAL A 110 4.10 3.30 5.51
C VAL A 110 4.12 4.28 6.67
N VAL A 111 3.23 4.09 7.65
CA VAL A 111 3.26 4.86 8.90
C VAL A 111 4.59 4.59 9.62
N GLN A 112 5.31 5.66 9.93
CA GLN A 112 6.58 5.60 10.65
C GLN A 112 6.38 4.96 12.02
N GLY A 113 7.26 4.02 12.37
CA GLY A 113 7.16 3.24 13.61
C GLY A 113 6.28 1.99 13.48
N SER A 114 5.63 1.75 12.34
CA SER A 114 4.99 0.47 12.03
C SER A 114 6.06 -0.57 11.65
N THR A 115 6.88 -0.96 12.63
CA THR A 115 8.11 -1.73 12.44
C THR A 115 7.90 -3.02 11.62
N ARG A 116 6.75 -3.70 11.79
CA ARG A 116 6.44 -4.92 11.02
C ARG A 116 6.26 -4.58 9.53
N ALA A 117 5.48 -3.56 9.21
CA ALA A 117 5.23 -3.14 7.84
C ALA A 117 6.51 -2.58 7.19
N GLU A 118 7.27 -1.74 7.91
CA GLU A 118 8.54 -1.22 7.42
C GLU A 118 9.50 -2.34 7.03
N ARG A 119 9.71 -3.32 7.92
CA ARG A 119 10.58 -4.48 7.65
C ARG A 119 10.06 -5.36 6.52
N PHE A 120 8.74 -5.52 6.42
CA PHE A 120 8.14 -6.29 5.33
C PHE A 120 8.43 -5.65 3.98
N TRP A 121 8.16 -4.37 3.82
CA TRP A 121 8.37 -3.67 2.57
C TRP A 121 9.85 -3.55 2.19
N GLN A 122 10.74 -3.34 3.17
CA GLN A 122 12.19 -3.38 2.94
C GLN A 122 12.65 -4.74 2.39
N ARG A 123 12.17 -5.85 2.98
CA ARG A 123 12.46 -7.20 2.47
C ARG A 123 11.87 -7.45 1.07
N CYS A 124 10.77 -6.80 0.72
CA CYS A 124 10.22 -6.83 -0.63
C CYS A 124 11.00 -5.96 -1.64
N GLY A 125 12.08 -5.29 -1.21
CA GLY A 125 12.94 -4.49 -2.08
C GLY A 125 12.55 -3.02 -2.22
N TYR A 126 11.64 -2.53 -1.37
CA TYR A 126 11.33 -1.09 -1.33
C TYR A 126 12.39 -0.32 -0.56
N VAL A 127 12.72 0.86 -1.05
CA VAL A 127 13.57 1.83 -0.39
C VAL A 127 12.79 3.09 -0.06
N GLN A 128 13.08 3.70 1.08
CA GLN A 128 12.50 5.00 1.42
C GLN A 128 13.08 6.08 0.52
N VAL A 129 12.19 6.85 -0.12
CA VAL A 129 12.55 7.98 -0.97
C VAL A 129 12.26 9.32 -0.31
N ARG A 130 11.24 9.36 0.56
CA ARG A 130 10.82 10.58 1.24
C ARG A 130 10.12 10.28 2.55
N GLU A 131 10.06 11.28 3.44
CA GLU A 131 9.16 11.35 4.58
C GLU A 131 8.10 12.42 4.33
N ARG A 132 6.85 12.15 4.67
CA ARG A 132 5.72 13.08 4.54
C ARG A 132 4.92 13.15 5.82
N GLY A 133 4.36 14.29 6.06
CA GLY A 133 3.46 14.51 7.17
C GLY A 133 3.86 15.71 8.02
N PRO A 134 3.18 15.87 9.14
CA PRO A 134 2.17 14.95 9.67
C PRO A 134 0.89 14.87 8.83
N VAL A 135 0.32 13.66 8.66
CA VAL A 135 -0.93 13.40 7.95
C VAL A 135 -1.98 12.93 8.95
N ALA A 136 -3.14 13.58 8.99
CA ALA A 136 -4.25 13.16 9.83
C ALA A 136 -4.87 11.85 9.27
N MET A 137 -4.96 10.83 10.10
CA MET A 137 -5.55 9.53 9.79
C MET A 137 -6.36 9.04 11.00
N GLY A 138 -7.70 9.08 10.90
CA GLY A 138 -8.57 8.80 12.05
C GLY A 138 -8.28 9.72 13.21
N GLN A 139 -7.95 9.15 14.37
CA GLN A 139 -7.60 9.88 15.60
C GLN A 139 -6.10 10.20 15.72
N LYS A 140 -5.28 9.83 14.71
CA LYS A 140 -3.83 10.03 14.73
C LYS A 140 -3.36 11.05 13.71
N SER A 141 -2.18 11.59 14.01
CA SER A 141 -1.38 12.38 13.09
C SER A 141 -0.06 11.64 12.87
N ASN A 142 0.13 11.11 11.67
CA ASN A 142 1.23 10.19 11.36
C ASN A 142 2.27 10.83 10.46
N LEU A 143 3.53 10.49 10.68
CA LEU A 143 4.57 10.63 9.66
C LEU A 143 4.54 9.39 8.76
N LEU A 144 4.65 9.60 7.46
CA LEU A 144 4.65 8.53 6.46
C LEU A 144 6.02 8.41 5.80
N ARG A 145 6.54 7.21 5.74
CA ARG A 145 7.66 6.87 4.86
C ARG A 145 7.11 6.57 3.48
N VAL A 146 7.38 7.44 2.51
CA VAL A 146 7.11 7.11 1.11
C VAL A 146 8.22 6.20 0.63
N MET A 147 7.84 5.04 0.15
CA MET A 147 8.76 4.02 -0.31
C MET A 147 8.51 3.71 -1.78
N ALA A 148 9.57 3.47 -2.53
CA ALA A 148 9.51 3.09 -3.93
C ALA A 148 10.35 1.84 -4.20
N LYS A 149 9.93 1.05 -5.18
CA LYS A 149 10.64 -0.12 -5.69
C LYS A 149 10.73 -0.02 -7.20
N PRO A 150 11.93 0.07 -7.78
CA PRO A 150 12.10 -0.08 -9.22
C PRO A 150 11.88 -1.56 -9.60
N LEU A 151 11.20 -1.76 -10.71
CA LEU A 151 11.04 -3.06 -11.35
C LEU A 151 12.02 -3.17 -12.53
N ALA A 152 11.97 -4.27 -13.29
CA ALA A 152 12.92 -4.62 -14.33
C ALA A 152 13.42 -3.42 -15.17
N GLY A 153 14.69 -3.10 -15.04
CA GLY A 153 15.37 -2.04 -15.79
C GLY A 153 15.15 -0.60 -15.29
N GLY A 154 14.32 -0.39 -14.27
CA GLY A 154 14.12 0.93 -13.66
C GLY A 154 15.11 1.22 -12.54
N THR A 155 15.31 2.49 -12.22
CA THR A 155 16.12 2.97 -11.10
C THR A 155 15.34 3.93 -10.20
N ILE A 156 15.80 4.12 -8.97
CA ILE A 156 15.22 5.14 -8.05
C ILE A 156 15.49 6.56 -8.59
N ALA A 157 16.62 6.79 -9.26
CA ALA A 157 16.92 8.08 -9.85
C ALA A 157 15.90 8.46 -10.95
N GLU A 158 15.57 7.52 -11.83
CA GLU A 158 14.52 7.71 -12.85
C GLU A 158 13.16 7.92 -12.22
N TYR A 159 12.81 7.14 -11.18
CA TYR A 159 11.58 7.36 -10.43
C TYR A 159 11.46 8.79 -9.89
N LEU A 160 12.51 9.28 -9.21
CA LEU A 160 12.54 10.63 -8.64
C LEU A 160 12.59 11.73 -9.70
N ALA A 161 13.11 11.44 -10.90
CA ALA A 161 13.02 12.36 -12.03
C ALA A 161 11.57 12.52 -12.52
N LEU A 162 10.79 11.44 -12.53
CA LEU A 162 9.39 11.42 -12.96
C LEU A 162 8.42 11.93 -11.88
N VAL A 163 8.62 11.55 -10.62
CA VAL A 163 7.72 11.83 -9.50
C VAL A 163 8.33 12.89 -8.60
N GLU A 164 8.30 14.14 -9.05
CA GLU A 164 8.94 15.28 -8.35
C GLU A 164 8.52 15.43 -6.89
N ARG A 165 7.23 15.24 -6.63
CA ARG A 165 6.66 15.34 -5.27
C ARG A 165 7.25 14.35 -4.27
N ASP A 166 7.89 13.28 -4.72
CA ASP A 166 8.52 12.27 -3.85
C ASP A 166 10.03 12.49 -3.70
N ARG A 167 10.58 13.57 -4.25
CA ARG A 167 11.97 13.99 -4.02
C ARG A 167 12.18 14.42 -2.57
N PRO A 168 13.32 14.13 -1.97
CA PRO A 168 13.68 14.71 -0.67
C PRO A 168 13.56 16.23 -0.70
N GLY A 169 12.85 16.81 0.29
CA GLY A 169 12.68 18.26 0.41
C GLY A 169 11.62 18.89 -0.50
N SER A 170 10.88 18.13 -1.33
CA SER A 170 9.74 18.68 -2.06
C SER A 170 8.64 19.16 -1.11
N PRO A 171 7.83 20.18 -1.45
CA PRO A 171 6.73 20.66 -0.61
C PRO A 171 5.61 19.63 -0.43
#